data_4e630fb0b7f1352287c5fca3aecfe8c9
#
_entry.id   4e630fb0b7f1352287c5fca3aecfe8c9
#
_cell.length_a   1.000
_cell.length_b   1.000
_cell.length_c   1.000
_cell.angle_alpha   90.00
_cell.angle_beta   90.00
_cell.angle_gamma   90.00
#
_symmetry.space_group_name_H-M   'P 1'
#
loop_
_entity.id
_entity.type
_entity.pdbx_description
1 polymer ?
#
loop_
_entity_poly.entity_id
_entity_poly.type
_entity_poly.pdbx_seq_one_letter_code
_entity_poly.pdbx_strand_id
1 'polypeptide(L)'
;GPSHLDMWDPKPEAPSEIRGPYRTIATKIPGVQFCEHLPLQASIADKLSIIRSVDCSASNHTPITMQSGNPLARRTDNGRDGDGFPSMGSVAAKFRGANDPDLPPFVGLADSWAADVWESGHMGSDFAPVKGAELNGKFAMPPGIDARRLQDRNDVRSQLDHFSRRISNNITLNRADRYTQQAYDLVMSGKVQRAFN
;
A
#
# COMPACT_ATOMS: atom_id res chain seq x y z
N GLY A 1 -2.43 -0.36 -20.83
CA GLY A 1 -2.23 1.05 -20.57
C GLY A 1 -1.61 1.75 -21.77
N PRO A 2 -1.47 3.08 -21.72
CA PRO A 2 -0.81 3.83 -22.78
C PRO A 2 0.67 3.44 -22.89
N SER A 3 1.22 3.64 -24.08
CA SER A 3 2.64 3.40 -24.34
C SER A 3 3.51 4.35 -23.51
N HIS A 4 4.66 3.87 -23.04
CA HIS A 4 5.65 4.74 -22.38
C HIS A 4 6.16 5.85 -23.29
N LEU A 5 6.15 5.63 -24.61
CA LEU A 5 6.48 6.63 -25.63
C LEU A 5 5.48 7.79 -25.63
N ASP A 6 4.23 7.50 -25.31
CA ASP A 6 3.15 8.49 -25.22
C ASP A 6 3.06 9.14 -23.83
N MET A 7 3.99 8.87 -22.96
CA MET A 7 3.98 9.36 -21.57
C MET A 7 5.30 10.01 -21.16
N TRP A 8 6.13 9.29 -20.39
CA TRP A 8 7.33 9.83 -19.73
C TRP A 8 8.64 9.57 -20.47
N ASP A 9 8.59 8.79 -21.55
CA ASP A 9 9.76 8.46 -22.35
C ASP A 9 9.56 8.67 -23.84
N PRO A 10 9.11 9.88 -24.28
CA PRO A 10 8.97 10.17 -25.69
C PRO A 10 10.32 10.14 -26.39
N LYS A 11 10.32 9.73 -27.67
CA LYS A 11 11.51 9.65 -28.50
C LYS A 11 11.37 10.64 -29.66
N PRO A 12 11.47 11.98 -29.43
CA PRO A 12 11.16 12.99 -30.44
C PRO A 12 12.02 12.91 -31.69
N GLU A 13 13.25 12.40 -31.56
CA GLU A 13 14.18 12.23 -32.68
C GLU A 13 13.98 10.89 -33.44
N ALA A 14 13.11 10.01 -32.97
CA ALA A 14 12.83 8.75 -33.64
C ALA A 14 11.90 8.96 -34.87
N PRO A 15 11.91 8.05 -35.85
CA PRO A 15 10.94 8.05 -36.94
C PRO A 15 9.50 8.09 -36.45
N SER A 16 8.60 8.62 -37.28
CA SER A 16 7.18 8.82 -36.91
C SER A 16 6.48 7.56 -36.43
N GLU A 17 6.87 6.42 -37.00
CA GLU A 17 6.32 5.09 -36.68
C GLU A 17 6.67 4.64 -35.24
N ILE A 18 7.73 5.21 -34.67
CA ILE A 18 8.20 4.91 -33.30
C ILE A 18 7.77 5.97 -32.33
N ARG A 19 7.97 7.25 -32.67
CA ARG A 19 7.71 8.35 -31.73
C ARG A 19 6.24 8.61 -31.45
N GLY A 20 5.35 8.04 -32.26
CA GLY A 20 3.90 8.25 -32.13
C GLY A 20 3.42 9.62 -32.61
N PRO A 21 2.11 9.91 -32.48
CA PRO A 21 1.48 11.12 -33.01
C PRO A 21 1.62 12.36 -32.13
N TYR A 22 2.01 12.19 -30.86
CA TYR A 22 2.01 13.27 -29.88
C TYR A 22 3.29 14.08 -29.88
N ARG A 23 3.16 15.33 -29.47
CA ARG A 23 4.29 16.24 -29.29
C ARG A 23 4.89 16.08 -27.91
N THR A 24 6.06 16.66 -27.72
CA THR A 24 6.73 16.68 -26.43
C THR A 24 6.72 18.09 -25.82
N ILE A 25 6.74 18.15 -24.51
CA ILE A 25 6.90 19.38 -23.72
C ILE A 25 8.12 19.26 -22.82
N ALA A 26 8.78 20.40 -22.58
CA ALA A 26 9.86 20.47 -21.60
C ALA A 26 9.34 20.22 -20.18
N THR A 27 10.14 19.56 -19.40
CA THR A 27 9.86 19.37 -17.97
C THR A 27 10.64 20.37 -17.12
N LYS A 28 10.40 20.34 -15.82
CA LYS A 28 11.19 21.11 -14.87
C LYS A 28 12.68 20.68 -14.79
N ILE A 29 13.00 19.51 -15.31
CA ILE A 29 14.38 19.02 -15.40
C ILE A 29 14.93 19.38 -16.78
N PRO A 30 16.01 20.15 -16.89
CA PRO A 30 16.62 20.50 -18.17
C PRO A 30 16.98 19.26 -18.99
N GLY A 31 16.61 19.27 -20.29
CA GLY A 31 16.88 18.18 -21.22
C GLY A 31 15.95 16.98 -21.10
N VAL A 32 15.02 16.95 -20.14
CA VAL A 32 14.01 15.91 -20.00
C VAL A 32 12.69 16.39 -20.57
N GLN A 33 12.08 15.58 -21.44
CA GLN A 33 10.81 15.88 -22.07
C GLN A 33 9.78 14.79 -21.75
N PHE A 34 8.52 15.22 -21.62
CA PHE A 34 7.35 14.35 -21.49
C PHE A 34 6.40 14.58 -22.65
N CYS A 35 5.42 13.70 -22.82
CA CYS A 35 4.32 13.89 -23.74
C CYS A 35 3.52 15.16 -23.40
N GLU A 36 3.02 15.86 -24.42
CA GLU A 36 2.22 17.09 -24.28
C GLU A 36 0.97 16.94 -23.41
N HIS A 37 0.47 15.73 -23.23
CA HIS A 37 -0.68 15.42 -22.37
C HIS A 37 -0.35 15.33 -20.88
N LEU A 38 0.90 15.49 -20.48
CA LEU A 38 1.35 15.38 -19.09
C LEU A 38 1.90 16.71 -18.51
N PRO A 39 1.25 17.87 -18.68
CA PRO A 39 1.81 19.15 -18.25
C PRO A 39 1.97 19.26 -16.74
N LEU A 40 1.08 18.68 -15.95
CA LEU A 40 1.18 18.69 -14.49
C LEU A 40 2.36 17.84 -13.99
N GLN A 41 2.56 16.65 -14.58
CA GLN A 41 3.71 15.82 -14.26
C GLN A 41 5.00 16.46 -14.70
N ALA A 42 5.01 17.11 -15.86
CA ALA A 42 6.19 17.84 -16.33
C ALA A 42 6.60 18.99 -15.37
N SER A 43 5.61 19.68 -14.78
CA SER A 43 5.86 20.76 -13.82
C SER A 43 6.44 20.30 -12.47
N ILE A 44 6.26 19.04 -12.12
CA ILE A 44 6.78 18.43 -10.88
C ILE A 44 7.84 17.35 -11.12
N ALA A 45 8.41 17.31 -12.32
CA ALA A 45 9.36 16.26 -12.71
C ALA A 45 10.57 16.16 -11.78
N ASP A 46 10.98 17.26 -11.16
CA ASP A 46 12.03 17.33 -10.14
C ASP A 46 11.70 16.56 -8.84
N LYS A 47 10.44 16.18 -8.65
CA LYS A 47 9.96 15.37 -7.52
C LYS A 47 9.69 13.90 -7.89
N LEU A 48 9.92 13.55 -9.15
CA LEU A 48 9.64 12.23 -9.68
C LEU A 48 10.93 11.46 -9.96
N SER A 49 10.91 10.17 -9.70
CA SER A 49 11.95 9.23 -10.16
C SER A 49 11.37 8.37 -11.28
N ILE A 50 11.94 8.44 -12.48
CA ILE A 50 11.47 7.73 -13.65
C ILE A 50 12.50 6.69 -14.06
N ILE A 51 12.13 5.43 -14.00
CA ILE A 51 12.97 4.30 -14.42
C ILE A 51 12.53 3.90 -15.83
N ARG A 52 13.38 4.17 -16.83
CA ARG A 52 13.09 3.90 -18.24
C ARG A 52 13.60 2.54 -18.72
N SER A 53 14.36 1.84 -17.89
CA SER A 53 15.01 0.56 -18.21
C SER A 53 14.34 -0.65 -17.56
N VAL A 54 13.02 -0.57 -17.29
CA VAL A 54 12.27 -1.70 -16.70
C VAL A 54 12.09 -2.79 -17.75
N ASP A 55 12.54 -3.99 -17.44
CA ASP A 55 12.25 -5.19 -18.23
C ASP A 55 10.90 -5.77 -17.82
N CYS A 56 9.94 -5.73 -18.73
CA CYS A 56 8.60 -6.26 -18.55
C CYS A 56 8.37 -7.60 -19.25
N SER A 57 9.41 -8.28 -19.71
CA SER A 57 9.29 -9.52 -20.49
C SER A 57 8.55 -10.64 -19.74
N ALA A 58 8.66 -10.69 -18.42
CA ALA A 58 7.92 -11.63 -17.56
C ALA A 58 6.51 -11.15 -17.19
N SER A 59 6.14 -9.93 -17.55
CA SER A 59 4.85 -9.34 -17.20
C SER A 59 3.72 -9.85 -18.09
N ASN A 60 2.54 -9.95 -17.52
CA ASN A 60 1.28 -10.13 -18.23
C ASN A 60 0.27 -9.10 -17.70
N HIS A 61 -1.03 -9.26 -17.93
CA HIS A 61 -2.04 -8.35 -17.42
C HIS A 61 -2.27 -8.42 -15.90
N THR A 62 -1.64 -9.37 -15.21
CA THR A 62 -1.68 -9.41 -13.74
C THR A 62 -0.58 -8.51 -13.17
N PRO A 63 -0.89 -7.62 -12.23
CA PRO A 63 0.11 -6.70 -11.66
C PRO A 63 1.06 -7.36 -10.66
N ILE A 64 0.90 -8.64 -10.39
CA ILE A 64 1.60 -9.39 -9.35
C ILE A 64 3.13 -9.30 -9.45
N THR A 65 3.66 -9.50 -10.66
CA THR A 65 5.10 -9.41 -10.96
C THR A 65 5.64 -8.01 -10.69
N MET A 66 4.91 -7.00 -11.11
CA MET A 66 5.30 -5.59 -10.94
C MET A 66 5.26 -5.16 -9.48
N GLN A 67 4.27 -5.63 -8.73
CA GLN A 67 4.05 -5.26 -7.34
C GLN A 67 4.99 -5.98 -6.38
N SER A 68 5.33 -7.24 -6.66
CA SER A 68 6.21 -8.05 -5.82
C SER A 68 7.68 -8.02 -6.26
N GLY A 69 7.97 -7.54 -7.47
CA GLY A 69 9.31 -7.62 -8.07
C GLY A 69 9.79 -9.05 -8.34
N ASN A 70 8.88 -10.03 -8.32
CA ASN A 70 9.21 -11.43 -8.54
C ASN A 70 8.72 -11.89 -9.93
N PRO A 71 9.62 -12.15 -10.90
CA PRO A 71 9.24 -12.57 -12.25
C PRO A 71 8.57 -13.95 -12.28
N LEU A 72 8.74 -14.75 -11.22
CA LEU A 72 8.12 -16.06 -11.06
C LEU A 72 6.79 -16.02 -10.34
N ALA A 73 6.35 -14.85 -9.90
CA ALA A 73 5.07 -14.69 -9.21
C ALA A 73 3.92 -15.23 -10.06
N ARG A 74 3.05 -16.01 -9.42
CA ARG A 74 1.85 -16.60 -10.02
C ARG A 74 0.66 -16.26 -9.17
N ARG A 75 -0.46 -16.04 -9.83
CA ARG A 75 -1.74 -15.95 -9.15
C ARG A 75 -2.09 -17.30 -8.56
N THR A 76 -2.50 -17.32 -7.30
CA THR A 76 -2.97 -18.50 -6.61
C THR A 76 -4.45 -18.35 -6.25
N ASP A 77 -5.19 -19.45 -6.19
CA ASP A 77 -6.62 -19.44 -5.89
C ASP A 77 -6.95 -18.94 -4.47
N ASN A 78 -5.96 -18.95 -3.58
CA ASN A 78 -6.11 -18.49 -2.21
C ASN A 78 -5.64 -17.03 -2.00
N GLY A 79 -5.34 -16.30 -3.09
CA GLY A 79 -4.83 -14.93 -3.04
C GLY A 79 -3.41 -14.79 -2.51
N ARG A 80 -2.73 -15.90 -2.27
CA ARG A 80 -1.30 -15.91 -1.91
C ARG A 80 -0.47 -16.05 -3.16
N ASP A 81 0.39 -15.12 -3.38
CA ASP A 81 1.18 -15.04 -4.58
C ASP A 81 2.67 -14.97 -4.29
N GLY A 82 3.43 -15.15 -5.33
CA GLY A 82 4.80 -14.73 -5.38
C GLY A 82 5.75 -15.42 -4.43
N ASP A 83 5.47 -16.65 -4.02
CA ASP A 83 6.40 -17.44 -3.17
C ASP A 83 6.88 -16.69 -1.91
N GLY A 84 5.99 -15.90 -1.33
CA GLY A 84 6.27 -15.14 -0.14
C GLY A 84 6.99 -13.81 -0.35
N PHE A 85 7.11 -13.33 -1.58
CA PHE A 85 7.62 -11.98 -1.85
C PHE A 85 6.59 -10.93 -1.43
N PRO A 86 7.02 -9.89 -0.70
CA PRO A 86 6.12 -8.84 -0.26
C PRO A 86 5.75 -7.92 -1.39
N SER A 87 4.53 -7.38 -1.34
CA SER A 87 4.16 -6.26 -2.21
C SER A 87 4.94 -5.00 -1.87
N MET A 88 5.06 -4.10 -2.84
CA MET A 88 5.68 -2.78 -2.70
C MET A 88 5.07 -1.98 -1.54
N GLY A 89 3.73 -2.05 -1.37
CA GLY A 89 3.02 -1.41 -0.27
C GLY A 89 3.40 -1.97 1.10
N SER A 90 3.60 -3.29 1.22
CA SER A 90 4.06 -3.93 2.45
C SER A 90 5.49 -3.54 2.81
N VAL A 91 6.36 -3.39 1.80
CA VAL A 91 7.72 -2.88 2.00
C VAL A 91 7.67 -1.45 2.53
N ALA A 92 6.88 -0.58 1.90
CA ALA A 92 6.72 0.79 2.35
C ALA A 92 6.14 0.87 3.77
N ALA A 93 5.12 0.08 4.08
CA ALA A 93 4.53 0.00 5.42
C ALA A 93 5.55 -0.37 6.49
N LYS A 94 6.43 -1.32 6.19
CA LYS A 94 7.47 -1.77 7.14
C LYS A 94 8.53 -0.71 7.42
N PHE A 95 9.02 -0.05 6.39
CA PHE A 95 10.19 0.83 6.51
C PHE A 95 9.84 2.30 6.77
N ARG A 96 8.66 2.75 6.37
CA ARG A 96 8.20 4.12 6.60
C ARG A 96 7.14 4.24 7.68
N GLY A 97 6.37 3.18 7.91
CA GLY A 97 5.21 3.23 8.80
C GLY A 97 4.07 4.10 8.25
N ALA A 98 3.12 4.41 9.10
CA ALA A 98 2.02 5.32 8.80
C ALA A 98 2.46 6.78 8.92
N ASN A 99 1.91 7.66 8.08
CA ASN A 99 2.10 9.11 8.21
C ASN A 99 1.33 9.69 9.42
N ASP A 100 0.23 9.05 9.78
CA ASP A 100 -0.55 9.33 10.98
C ASP A 100 -0.64 8.02 11.79
N PRO A 101 -0.23 8.01 13.08
CA PRO A 101 -0.22 6.79 13.89
C PRO A 101 -1.62 6.17 14.07
N ASP A 102 -2.67 6.99 13.93
CA ASP A 102 -4.07 6.55 14.02
C ASP A 102 -4.65 6.09 12.67
N LEU A 103 -3.80 5.91 11.65
CA LEU A 103 -4.21 5.38 10.35
C LEU A 103 -3.35 4.16 9.98
N PRO A 104 -3.92 3.19 9.25
CA PRO A 104 -3.13 2.06 8.76
C PRO A 104 -2.07 2.54 7.75
N PRO A 105 -0.84 1.99 7.80
CA PRO A 105 0.24 2.40 6.89
C PRO A 105 0.01 1.96 5.44
N PHE A 106 -0.85 0.97 5.22
CA PHE A 106 -1.15 0.45 3.89
C PHE A 106 -2.63 0.12 3.76
N VAL A 107 -3.28 0.75 2.79
CA VAL A 107 -4.69 0.55 2.46
C VAL A 107 -4.80 0.09 1.01
N GLY A 108 -5.46 -1.02 0.79
CA GLY A 108 -5.79 -1.52 -0.54
C GLY A 108 -7.21 -1.14 -0.92
N LEU A 109 -7.38 -0.35 -1.97
CA LEU A 109 -8.69 0.12 -2.43
C LEU A 109 -9.35 -0.82 -3.45
N ALA A 110 -8.56 -1.68 -4.10
CA ALA A 110 -9.10 -2.65 -5.06
C ALA A 110 -9.60 -3.90 -4.35
N ASP A 111 -10.72 -4.42 -4.78
CA ASP A 111 -11.34 -5.67 -4.33
C ASP A 111 -11.52 -6.68 -5.47
N SER A 112 -10.89 -6.41 -6.61
CA SER A 112 -10.95 -7.23 -7.81
C SER A 112 -9.73 -8.16 -7.94
N TRP A 113 -9.56 -8.75 -9.11
CA TRP A 113 -8.39 -9.56 -9.46
C TRP A 113 -7.02 -8.88 -9.20
N ALA A 114 -6.98 -7.56 -9.11
CA ALA A 114 -5.80 -6.81 -8.75
C ALA A 114 -5.44 -6.94 -7.24
N ALA A 115 -6.32 -7.52 -6.43
CA ALA A 115 -6.09 -7.74 -5.01
C ALA A 115 -4.99 -8.77 -4.70
N ASP A 116 -4.60 -9.56 -5.68
CA ASP A 116 -3.55 -10.59 -5.53
C ASP A 116 -2.16 -10.02 -5.19
N VAL A 117 -1.98 -8.70 -5.32
CA VAL A 117 -0.70 -8.03 -5.09
C VAL A 117 -0.54 -7.45 -3.69
N TRP A 118 -1.39 -7.81 -2.77
CA TRP A 118 -1.47 -7.17 -1.46
C TRP A 118 -0.74 -7.91 -0.36
N GLU A 119 -0.24 -9.06 -0.64
CA GLU A 119 0.38 -9.88 0.38
C GLU A 119 1.66 -9.26 0.94
N SER A 120 1.84 -9.44 2.25
CA SER A 120 3.04 -9.01 2.96
C SER A 120 4.21 -9.99 2.83
N GLY A 121 3.95 -11.19 2.30
CA GLY A 121 4.95 -12.22 2.13
C GLY A 121 5.75 -12.51 3.41
N HIS A 122 7.04 -12.69 3.26
CA HIS A 122 7.95 -12.95 4.38
C HIS A 122 8.15 -11.77 5.34
N MET A 123 7.55 -10.61 5.06
CA MET A 123 7.57 -9.48 6.02
C MET A 123 6.61 -9.66 7.19
N GLY A 124 5.62 -10.53 7.04
CA GLY A 124 4.65 -10.85 8.08
C GLY A 124 3.32 -10.09 7.92
N SER A 125 2.26 -10.66 8.47
CA SER A 125 0.88 -10.16 8.37
C SER A 125 0.69 -8.73 8.87
N ASP A 126 1.59 -8.25 9.71
CA ASP A 126 1.58 -6.92 10.30
C ASP A 126 1.71 -5.80 9.27
N PHE A 127 2.26 -6.12 8.10
CA PHE A 127 2.48 -5.20 6.99
C PHE A 127 1.56 -5.48 5.80
N ALA A 128 0.57 -6.36 5.99
CA ALA A 128 -0.48 -6.58 5.00
C ALA A 128 -1.42 -5.37 4.93
N PRO A 129 -2.03 -5.09 3.78
CA PRO A 129 -2.97 -3.99 3.65
C PRO A 129 -4.26 -4.23 4.43
N VAL A 130 -4.83 -3.15 4.94
CA VAL A 130 -6.24 -3.13 5.31
C VAL A 130 -7.07 -2.90 4.04
N LYS A 131 -8.05 -3.76 3.79
CA LYS A 131 -8.90 -3.65 2.61
C LYS A 131 -9.86 -2.45 2.74
N GLY A 132 -9.88 -1.59 1.73
CA GLY A 132 -10.65 -0.35 1.74
C GLY A 132 -12.16 -0.58 1.92
N ALA A 133 -12.72 -1.61 1.29
CA ALA A 133 -14.12 -1.99 1.45
C ALA A 133 -14.50 -2.41 2.88
N GLU A 134 -13.52 -2.82 3.68
CA GLU A 134 -13.73 -3.25 5.07
C GLU A 134 -13.53 -2.12 6.09
N LEU A 135 -12.97 -0.97 5.67
CA LEU A 135 -12.59 0.10 6.58
C LEU A 135 -13.78 0.68 7.36
N ASN A 136 -14.89 0.95 6.68
CA ASN A 136 -16.06 1.52 7.34
C ASN A 136 -16.72 0.57 8.34
N GLY A 137 -16.69 -0.74 8.10
CA GLY A 137 -17.28 -1.74 9.00
C GLY A 137 -16.36 -2.12 10.15
N LYS A 138 -15.07 -2.35 9.87
CA LYS A 138 -14.11 -2.85 10.88
C LYS A 138 -13.69 -1.81 11.92
N PHE A 139 -13.70 -0.52 11.57
CA PHE A 139 -13.29 0.56 12.46
C PHE A 139 -14.47 1.39 12.98
N ALA A 140 -15.69 0.97 12.70
CA ALA A 140 -16.86 1.54 13.32
C ALA A 140 -17.00 1.09 14.78
N MET A 141 -17.48 1.98 15.64
CA MET A 141 -17.83 1.61 17.00
C MET A 141 -18.91 0.51 16.97
N PRO A 142 -18.71 -0.63 17.65
CA PRO A 142 -19.72 -1.69 17.67
C PRO A 142 -21.07 -1.19 18.22
N PRO A 143 -22.21 -1.64 17.68
CA PRO A 143 -23.52 -1.25 18.16
C PRO A 143 -23.67 -1.49 19.67
N GLY A 144 -24.19 -0.51 20.39
CA GLY A 144 -24.39 -0.58 21.83
C GLY A 144 -23.14 -0.45 22.70
N ILE A 145 -22.00 -0.14 22.10
CA ILE A 145 -20.77 0.18 22.83
C ILE A 145 -20.43 1.65 22.57
N ASP A 146 -20.36 2.42 23.62
CA ASP A 146 -19.82 3.78 23.58
C ASP A 146 -18.31 3.80 23.89
N ALA A 147 -17.68 4.94 23.68
CA ALA A 147 -16.24 5.12 23.88
C ALA A 147 -15.81 4.76 25.32
N ARG A 148 -16.63 5.10 26.31
CA ARG A 148 -16.36 4.82 27.72
C ARG A 148 -16.35 3.32 27.99
N ARG A 149 -17.34 2.58 27.51
CA ARG A 149 -17.38 1.11 27.66
C ARG A 149 -16.23 0.42 26.95
N LEU A 150 -15.80 0.95 25.81
CA LEU A 150 -14.64 0.41 25.11
C LEU A 150 -13.35 0.69 25.89
N GLN A 151 -13.22 1.89 26.48
CA GLN A 151 -12.11 2.24 27.38
C GLN A 151 -12.06 1.31 28.59
N ASP A 152 -13.17 1.16 29.31
CA ASP A 152 -13.25 0.28 30.48
C ASP A 152 -12.83 -1.17 30.15
N ARG A 153 -13.28 -1.68 29.00
CA ARG A 153 -12.86 -3.02 28.52
C ARG A 153 -11.37 -3.11 28.23
N ASN A 154 -10.81 -2.08 27.61
CA ASN A 154 -9.37 -2.05 27.30
C ASN A 154 -8.54 -1.98 28.58
N ASP A 155 -8.98 -1.24 29.60
CA ASP A 155 -8.33 -1.13 30.90
C ASP A 155 -8.34 -2.47 31.64
N VAL A 156 -9.47 -3.18 31.67
CA VAL A 156 -9.57 -4.53 32.24
C VAL A 156 -8.66 -5.50 31.50
N ARG A 157 -8.65 -5.46 30.17
CA ARG A 157 -7.75 -6.30 29.37
C ARG A 157 -6.29 -6.02 29.71
N SER A 158 -5.88 -4.74 29.75
CA SER A 158 -4.51 -4.34 30.08
C SER A 158 -4.07 -4.86 31.45
N GLN A 159 -4.96 -4.84 32.44
CA GLN A 159 -4.68 -5.38 33.76
C GLN A 159 -4.48 -6.90 33.73
N LEU A 160 -5.32 -7.62 32.99
CA LEU A 160 -5.19 -9.08 32.80
C LEU A 160 -3.90 -9.43 32.04
N ASP A 161 -3.57 -8.68 31.00
CA ASP A 161 -2.34 -8.89 30.21
C ASP A 161 -1.10 -8.59 31.05
N HIS A 162 -1.15 -7.57 31.93
CA HIS A 162 -0.07 -7.28 32.87
C HIS A 162 0.13 -8.41 33.88
N PHE A 163 -0.95 -9.01 34.34
CA PHE A 163 -0.90 -10.18 35.22
C PHE A 163 -0.33 -11.40 34.50
N SER A 164 -0.75 -11.64 33.29
CA SER A 164 -0.27 -12.75 32.43
C SER A 164 1.22 -12.64 32.09
N ARG A 165 1.74 -11.42 31.85
CA ARG A 165 3.17 -11.16 31.58
C ARG A 165 4.07 -11.42 32.78
N ARG A 166 3.57 -11.24 33.99
CA ARG A 166 4.32 -11.60 35.20
C ARG A 166 4.55 -13.10 35.33
N ILE A 167 3.75 -13.90 34.60
CA ILE A 167 3.80 -15.37 34.64
C ILE A 167 4.58 -15.95 33.44
N SER A 168 4.63 -15.25 32.30
CA SER A 168 5.31 -15.75 31.09
C SER A 168 6.11 -14.68 30.36
N ASN A 169 7.41 -14.89 30.25
CA ASN A 169 8.35 -14.08 29.45
C ASN A 169 8.21 -14.40 27.94
N ASN A 170 7.06 -14.20 27.32
CA ASN A 170 6.84 -14.58 25.92
C ASN A 170 6.82 -13.37 24.98
N ILE A 171 7.81 -13.31 24.05
CA ILE A 171 8.00 -12.22 23.07
C ILE A 171 6.78 -12.09 22.09
N THR A 172 6.07 -13.19 21.85
CA THR A 172 4.90 -13.21 20.94
C THR A 172 3.73 -12.41 21.53
N LEU A 173 3.56 -12.36 22.84
CA LEU A 173 2.53 -11.58 23.52
C LEU A 173 2.73 -10.06 23.34
N ASN A 174 3.98 -9.60 23.38
CA ASN A 174 4.30 -8.18 23.22
C ASN A 174 3.97 -7.63 21.80
N ARG A 175 4.00 -8.48 20.80
CA ARG A 175 3.56 -8.12 19.44
C ARG A 175 2.04 -7.99 19.36
N ALA A 176 1.31 -8.98 19.85
CA ALA A 176 -0.14 -8.96 19.85
C ALA A 176 -0.71 -7.72 20.56
N ASP A 177 -0.08 -7.30 21.67
CA ASP A 177 -0.48 -6.11 22.43
C ASP A 177 -0.36 -4.82 21.63
N ARG A 178 0.73 -4.63 20.89
CA ARG A 178 0.95 -3.44 20.08
C ARG A 178 -0.10 -3.31 18.98
N TYR A 179 -0.45 -4.39 18.30
CA TYR A 179 -1.50 -4.37 17.28
C TYR A 179 -2.89 -4.17 17.85
N THR A 180 -3.15 -4.75 19.02
CA THR A 180 -4.42 -4.53 19.71
C THR A 180 -4.57 -3.08 20.16
N GLN A 181 -3.49 -2.47 20.65
CA GLN A 181 -3.50 -1.05 21.00
C GLN A 181 -3.69 -0.18 19.76
N GLN A 182 -2.98 -0.46 18.68
CA GLN A 182 -3.15 0.26 17.42
C GLN A 182 -4.58 0.14 16.87
N ALA A 183 -5.18 -1.06 16.89
CA ALA A 183 -6.57 -1.25 16.48
C ALA A 183 -7.55 -0.49 17.38
N TYR A 184 -7.30 -0.43 18.68
CA TYR A 184 -8.08 0.35 19.63
C TYR A 184 -8.00 1.83 19.30
N ASP A 185 -6.81 2.39 19.09
CA ASP A 185 -6.58 3.79 18.76
C ASP A 185 -7.24 4.17 17.44
N LEU A 186 -7.20 3.29 16.43
CA LEU A 186 -7.89 3.45 15.15
C LEU A 186 -9.42 3.62 15.32
N VAL A 187 -10.03 2.80 16.17
CA VAL A 187 -11.47 2.88 16.44
C VAL A 187 -11.81 4.14 17.25
N MET A 188 -11.03 4.43 18.29
CA MET A 188 -11.31 5.54 19.20
C MET A 188 -11.10 6.91 18.54
N SER A 189 -10.12 7.05 17.65
CA SER A 189 -9.84 8.32 16.97
C SER A 189 -10.95 8.74 15.99
N GLY A 190 -11.68 7.78 15.45
CA GLY A 190 -12.67 7.99 14.38
C GLY A 190 -12.08 8.59 13.09
N LYS A 191 -10.75 8.65 12.98
CA LYS A 191 -10.08 9.22 11.80
C LYS A 191 -10.31 8.39 10.54
N VAL A 192 -10.32 7.06 10.67
CA VAL A 192 -10.60 6.16 9.56
C VAL A 192 -11.99 6.43 8.99
N GLN A 193 -13.00 6.55 9.84
CA GLN A 193 -14.36 6.86 9.37
C GLN A 193 -14.42 8.21 8.63
N ARG A 194 -13.74 9.24 9.15
CA ARG A 194 -13.73 10.57 8.50
C ARG A 194 -12.96 10.59 7.18
N ALA A 195 -11.96 9.73 7.02
CA ALA A 195 -11.15 9.68 5.81
C ALA A 195 -11.84 8.94 4.64
N PHE A 196 -12.82 8.06 4.95
CA PHE A 196 -13.49 7.21 3.96
C PHE A 196 -15.01 7.44 3.86
N ASN A 197 -15.56 8.43 4.52
CA ASN A 197 -16.91 8.99 4.31
C ASN A 197 -16.83 10.27 3.49
#